data_2e48c232b139bd8add1e9a6a8650cdf9
#
_entry.id   2e48c232b139bd8add1e9a6a8650cdf9
#
_cell.length_a   1.000
_cell.length_b   1.000
_cell.length_c   1.000
_cell.angle_alpha   90.00
_cell.angle_beta   90.00
_cell.angle_gamma   90.00
#
_symmetry.space_group_name_H-M   'P 1'
#
loop_
_entity.id
_entity.type
_entity.pdbx_description
1 polymer ?
#
loop_
_entity_poly.entity_id
_entity_poly.type
_entity_poly.pdbx_seq_one_letter_code
_entity_poly.pdbx_strand_id
1 'polypeptide(L)'
;MSLVDAAPVADVLITVTGDINAIGKDHLPKVKDGAILANAGHFNVEIDIPAIKQDSVSVRAIRDYVEEYTMKDGRKLFLLAEGRLINLAAAEGHPSAVMDLSFADQALAAEFLSKTPPTDPIVFDLPQSLDQEVARLKLESEGIFIDSPTEEQKRYLSSWDIGT
;
A
#
# COMPACT_ATOMS: atom_id res chain seq x y z
N MET A 1 10.72 -1.23 -16.08
CA MET A 1 10.21 -1.80 -17.35
C MET A 1 8.71 -1.71 -17.38
N SER A 2 8.08 -1.81 -18.55
CA SER A 2 6.63 -1.86 -18.65
C SER A 2 6.08 -3.20 -18.13
N LEU A 3 4.78 -3.26 -17.77
CA LEU A 3 4.17 -4.53 -17.37
C LEU A 3 4.19 -5.57 -18.50
N VAL A 4 4.08 -5.13 -19.74
CA VAL A 4 4.16 -6.00 -20.93
C VAL A 4 5.51 -6.70 -21.02
N ASP A 5 6.60 -6.04 -20.61
CA ASP A 5 7.95 -6.60 -20.59
C ASP A 5 8.23 -7.41 -19.32
N ALA A 6 7.59 -7.04 -18.20
CA ALA A 6 7.75 -7.73 -16.93
C ALA A 6 6.97 -9.06 -16.86
N ALA A 7 5.76 -9.09 -17.42
CA ALA A 7 4.86 -10.23 -17.32
C ALA A 7 5.49 -11.58 -17.75
N PRO A 8 6.31 -11.67 -18.82
CA PRO A 8 6.91 -12.94 -19.24
C PRO A 8 8.04 -13.44 -18.32
N VAL A 9 8.59 -12.59 -17.46
CA VAL A 9 9.80 -12.91 -16.66
C VAL A 9 9.55 -12.87 -15.16
N ALA A 10 8.47 -12.21 -14.71
CA ALA A 10 8.18 -12.06 -13.30
C ALA A 10 7.60 -13.33 -12.69
N ASP A 11 8.17 -13.77 -11.59
CA ASP A 11 7.64 -14.86 -10.77
C ASP A 11 6.48 -14.39 -9.87
N VAL A 12 6.52 -13.14 -9.45
CA VAL A 12 5.50 -12.52 -8.60
C VAL A 12 5.13 -11.15 -9.17
N LEU A 13 3.85 -10.91 -9.35
CA LEU A 13 3.27 -9.64 -9.77
C LEU A 13 2.34 -9.12 -8.66
N ILE A 14 2.65 -7.96 -8.11
CA ILE A 14 1.84 -7.33 -7.06
C ILE A 14 1.34 -5.98 -7.56
N THR A 15 0.03 -5.81 -7.60
CA THR A 15 -0.59 -4.53 -7.96
C THR A 15 -0.80 -3.65 -6.73
N VAL A 16 -0.55 -2.35 -6.87
CA VAL A 16 -0.67 -1.34 -5.80
C VAL A 16 -1.11 0.02 -6.36
N THR A 17 -1.85 0.02 -7.47
CA THR A 17 -2.11 1.23 -8.26
C THR A 17 -3.36 2.00 -7.82
N GLY A 18 -4.31 1.31 -7.18
CA GLY A 18 -5.65 1.85 -6.91
C GLY A 18 -6.52 1.97 -8.16
N ASP A 19 -6.07 1.48 -9.33
CA ASP A 19 -6.76 1.59 -10.62
C ASP A 19 -7.36 0.24 -11.04
N ILE A 20 -8.27 0.27 -11.98
CA ILE A 20 -8.91 -0.94 -12.50
C ILE A 20 -8.03 -1.62 -13.55
N ASN A 21 -7.98 -2.97 -13.51
CA ASN A 21 -7.32 -3.80 -14.53
C ASN A 21 -5.83 -3.43 -14.77
N ALA A 22 -5.10 -3.08 -13.71
CA ALA A 22 -3.65 -2.90 -13.79
C ALA A 22 -2.98 -4.15 -14.39
N ILE A 23 -3.45 -5.36 -14.03
CA ILE A 23 -3.19 -6.59 -14.76
C ILE A 23 -4.47 -6.98 -15.50
N GLY A 24 -4.62 -6.48 -16.72
CA GLY A 24 -5.78 -6.71 -17.54
C GLY A 24 -5.59 -7.83 -18.57
N LYS A 25 -6.64 -8.08 -19.34
CA LYS A 25 -6.72 -9.11 -20.40
C LYS A 25 -5.58 -9.05 -21.43
N ASP A 26 -4.99 -7.87 -21.67
CA ASP A 26 -3.91 -7.70 -22.63
C ASP A 26 -2.54 -8.14 -22.05
N HIS A 27 -2.44 -8.24 -20.72
CA HIS A 27 -1.24 -8.67 -20.00
C HIS A 27 -1.28 -10.19 -19.70
N LEU A 28 -2.44 -10.73 -19.36
CA LEU A 28 -2.63 -12.12 -18.93
C LEU A 28 -2.04 -13.18 -19.90
N PRO A 29 -2.16 -13.02 -21.24
CA PRO A 29 -1.55 -13.97 -22.17
C PRO A 29 -0.02 -14.01 -22.11
N LYS A 30 0.62 -12.97 -21.55
CA LYS A 30 2.08 -12.85 -21.45
C LYS A 30 2.61 -13.24 -20.07
N VAL A 31 1.75 -13.36 -19.07
CA VAL A 31 2.18 -13.74 -17.71
C VAL A 31 2.84 -15.09 -17.73
N LYS A 32 4.01 -15.19 -17.07
CA LYS A 32 4.82 -16.38 -16.98
C LYS A 32 4.03 -17.56 -16.39
N ASP A 33 4.30 -18.76 -16.88
CA ASP A 33 3.82 -20.00 -16.23
C ASP A 33 4.34 -20.10 -14.81
N GLY A 34 3.46 -20.43 -13.88
CA GLY A 34 3.75 -20.50 -12.45
C GLY A 34 3.78 -19.16 -11.72
N ALA A 35 3.46 -18.05 -12.39
CA ALA A 35 3.47 -16.74 -11.75
C ALA A 35 2.40 -16.60 -10.66
N ILE A 36 2.76 -15.88 -9.61
CA ILE A 36 1.90 -15.53 -8.49
C ILE A 36 1.37 -14.11 -8.71
N LEU A 37 0.06 -13.94 -8.64
CA LEU A 37 -0.64 -12.67 -8.74
C LEU A 37 -1.20 -12.28 -7.37
N ALA A 38 -0.92 -11.08 -6.92
CA ALA A 38 -1.43 -10.53 -5.67
C ALA A 38 -1.84 -9.08 -5.84
N ASN A 39 -2.83 -8.66 -5.08
CA ASN A 39 -3.26 -7.27 -5.03
C ASN A 39 -2.98 -6.69 -3.63
N ALA A 40 -2.31 -5.55 -3.57
CA ALA A 40 -2.14 -4.73 -2.39
C ALA A 40 -2.86 -3.37 -2.50
N GLY A 41 -3.67 -3.18 -3.55
CA GLY A 41 -4.63 -2.09 -3.65
C GLY A 41 -5.89 -2.37 -2.85
N HIS A 42 -6.68 -1.32 -2.62
CA HIS A 42 -7.82 -1.40 -1.69
C HIS A 42 -8.93 -2.33 -2.16
N PHE A 43 -9.26 -2.31 -3.44
CA PHE A 43 -10.33 -3.11 -4.03
C PHE A 43 -9.79 -4.22 -4.95
N ASN A 44 -10.52 -5.31 -5.07
CA ASN A 44 -10.19 -6.46 -5.93
C ASN A 44 -10.46 -6.20 -7.42
N VAL A 45 -10.14 -5.01 -7.91
CA VAL A 45 -10.38 -4.59 -9.30
C VAL A 45 -9.09 -4.41 -10.11
N GLU A 46 -7.93 -4.44 -9.44
CA GLU A 46 -6.65 -4.20 -10.10
C GLU A 46 -6.20 -5.38 -10.97
N ILE A 47 -6.64 -6.60 -10.64
CA ILE A 47 -6.41 -7.81 -11.43
C ILE A 47 -7.73 -8.18 -12.10
N ASP A 48 -7.73 -8.35 -13.42
CA ASP A 48 -8.91 -8.75 -14.20
C ASP A 48 -9.25 -10.23 -13.96
N ILE A 49 -9.84 -10.52 -12.80
CA ILE A 49 -10.24 -11.87 -12.40
C ILE A 49 -11.28 -12.47 -13.36
N PRO A 50 -12.28 -11.71 -13.86
CA PRO A 50 -13.17 -12.21 -14.90
C PRO A 50 -12.43 -12.72 -16.13
N ALA A 51 -11.40 -12.01 -16.61
CA ALA A 51 -10.60 -12.46 -17.75
C ALA A 51 -9.79 -13.73 -17.42
N ILE A 52 -9.19 -13.82 -16.21
CA ILE A 52 -8.51 -15.05 -15.77
C ILE A 52 -9.49 -16.24 -15.80
N LYS A 53 -10.68 -16.06 -15.23
CA LYS A 53 -11.72 -17.12 -15.21
C LYS A 53 -12.19 -17.50 -16.60
N GLN A 54 -12.36 -16.53 -17.48
CA GLN A 54 -12.77 -16.78 -18.86
C GLN A 54 -11.74 -17.58 -19.66
N ASP A 55 -10.45 -17.34 -19.43
CA ASP A 55 -9.34 -17.97 -20.14
C ASP A 55 -8.76 -19.19 -19.43
N SER A 56 -9.32 -19.58 -18.28
CA SER A 56 -8.96 -20.82 -17.60
C SER A 56 -9.85 -21.99 -17.98
N VAL A 57 -9.35 -23.21 -17.90
CA VAL A 57 -10.07 -24.48 -18.06
C VAL A 57 -10.46 -25.07 -16.71
N SER A 58 -9.75 -24.70 -15.64
CA SER A 58 -10.05 -25.14 -14.27
C SER A 58 -9.47 -24.18 -13.24
N VAL A 59 -10.08 -24.16 -12.08
CA VAL A 59 -9.59 -23.49 -10.87
C VAL A 59 -9.66 -24.45 -9.71
N ARG A 60 -8.64 -24.48 -8.87
CA ARG A 60 -8.65 -25.23 -7.61
C ARG A 60 -7.97 -24.43 -6.49
N ALA A 61 -8.53 -24.52 -5.30
CA ALA A 61 -7.85 -24.06 -4.08
C ALA A 61 -6.71 -25.03 -3.76
N ILE A 62 -5.49 -24.49 -3.60
CA ILE A 62 -4.31 -25.26 -3.20
C ILE A 62 -4.20 -25.27 -1.67
N ARG A 63 -4.48 -24.12 -1.07
CA ARG A 63 -4.55 -23.89 0.38
C ARG A 63 -5.40 -22.65 0.60
N ASP A 64 -5.65 -22.31 1.85
CA ASP A 64 -6.34 -21.07 2.20
C ASP A 64 -5.69 -19.87 1.50
N TYR A 65 -6.52 -19.03 0.89
CA TYR A 65 -6.13 -17.82 0.16
C TYR A 65 -5.23 -18.02 -1.07
N VAL A 66 -5.11 -19.26 -1.60
CA VAL A 66 -4.31 -19.52 -2.82
C VAL A 66 -5.12 -20.38 -3.79
N GLU A 67 -5.47 -19.78 -4.92
CA GLU A 67 -6.14 -20.44 -6.04
C GLU A 67 -5.16 -20.66 -7.21
N GLU A 68 -5.14 -21.87 -7.75
CA GLU A 68 -4.43 -22.21 -8.99
C GLU A 68 -5.44 -22.17 -10.15
N TYR A 69 -5.18 -21.38 -11.14
CA TYR A 69 -5.90 -21.32 -12.41
C TYR A 69 -5.09 -22.04 -13.48
N THR A 70 -5.65 -23.10 -14.09
CA THR A 70 -5.05 -23.71 -15.28
C THR A 70 -5.63 -23.01 -16.50
N MET A 71 -4.78 -22.30 -17.22
CA MET A 71 -5.15 -21.54 -18.41
C MET A 71 -5.41 -22.45 -19.60
N LYS A 72 -6.15 -21.98 -20.63
CA LYS A 72 -6.43 -22.74 -21.87
C LYS A 72 -5.19 -23.17 -22.63
N ASP A 73 -4.08 -22.41 -22.50
CA ASP A 73 -2.78 -22.72 -23.11
C ASP A 73 -1.90 -23.66 -22.27
N GLY A 74 -2.41 -24.13 -21.13
CA GLY A 74 -1.75 -25.07 -20.23
C GLY A 74 -0.91 -24.42 -19.12
N ARG A 75 -0.68 -23.10 -19.16
CA ARG A 75 0.02 -22.40 -18.09
C ARG A 75 -0.81 -22.42 -16.80
N LYS A 76 -0.12 -22.31 -15.69
CA LYS A 76 -0.71 -22.17 -14.36
C LYS A 76 -0.45 -20.77 -13.80
N LEU A 77 -1.47 -20.12 -13.30
CA LEU A 77 -1.36 -18.87 -12.58
C LEU A 77 -1.89 -19.07 -11.15
N PHE A 78 -1.23 -18.46 -10.20
CA PHE A 78 -1.62 -18.50 -8.79
C PHE A 78 -2.17 -17.16 -8.36
N LEU A 79 -3.45 -17.09 -7.98
CA LEU A 79 -4.07 -15.89 -7.47
C LEU A 79 -4.14 -15.95 -5.94
N LEU A 80 -3.62 -14.92 -5.28
CA LEU A 80 -3.68 -14.82 -3.83
C LEU A 80 -4.94 -14.04 -3.39
N ALA A 81 -5.55 -14.51 -2.31
CA ALA A 81 -6.68 -13.88 -1.62
C ALA A 81 -7.84 -13.48 -2.55
N GLU A 82 -8.05 -14.22 -3.66
CA GLU A 82 -9.10 -13.92 -4.64
C GLU A 82 -8.98 -12.49 -5.22
N GLY A 83 -7.75 -11.95 -5.29
CA GLY A 83 -7.48 -10.58 -5.73
C GLY A 83 -7.84 -9.49 -4.72
N ARG A 84 -8.28 -9.83 -3.51
CA ARG A 84 -8.54 -8.88 -2.43
C ARG A 84 -7.22 -8.32 -1.88
N LEU A 85 -7.30 -7.22 -1.13
CA LEU A 85 -6.16 -6.60 -0.44
C LEU A 85 -5.42 -7.66 0.43
N ILE A 86 -4.25 -8.07 -0.05
CA ILE A 86 -3.55 -9.28 0.43
C ILE A 86 -3.17 -9.19 1.91
N ASN A 87 -2.71 -8.03 2.39
CA ASN A 87 -2.27 -7.85 3.77
C ASN A 87 -3.40 -7.93 4.79
N LEU A 88 -4.65 -7.68 4.39
CA LEU A 88 -5.81 -7.81 5.26
C LEU A 88 -6.54 -9.14 5.06
N ALA A 89 -6.55 -9.69 3.83
CA ALA A 89 -7.29 -10.90 3.54
C ALA A 89 -6.51 -12.18 3.90
N ALA A 90 -5.19 -12.19 3.75
CA ALA A 90 -4.35 -13.37 3.90
C ALA A 90 -3.10 -13.16 4.77
N ALA A 91 -3.01 -12.04 5.49
CA ALA A 91 -1.95 -11.72 6.44
C ALA A 91 -2.55 -11.01 7.67
N GLU A 92 -1.72 -10.67 8.64
CA GLU A 92 -2.14 -10.08 9.91
C GLU A 92 -2.42 -8.57 9.85
N GLY A 93 -2.14 -7.93 8.70
CA GLY A 93 -2.25 -6.48 8.54
C GLY A 93 -1.08 -5.74 9.22
N HIS A 94 -1.33 -4.48 9.61
CA HIS A 94 -0.34 -3.67 10.29
C HIS A 94 -0.27 -3.99 11.78
N PRO A 95 0.92 -3.99 12.39
CA PRO A 95 1.06 -4.11 13.83
C PRO A 95 0.33 -2.98 14.57
N SER A 96 -0.25 -3.28 15.72
CA SER A 96 -0.96 -2.30 16.56
C SER A 96 -0.11 -1.07 16.89
N ALA A 97 1.19 -1.26 17.12
CA ALA A 97 2.14 -0.19 17.40
C ALA A 97 2.29 0.83 16.25
N VAL A 98 2.08 0.39 15.00
CA VAL A 98 2.08 1.28 13.82
C VAL A 98 0.72 1.97 13.68
N MET A 99 -0.37 1.23 13.87
CA MET A 99 -1.72 1.77 13.78
C MET A 99 -2.03 2.77 14.89
N ASP A 100 -1.41 2.65 16.05
CA ASP A 100 -1.47 3.58 17.16
C ASP A 100 -1.11 5.02 16.73
N LEU A 101 -0.02 5.19 15.98
CA LEU A 101 0.38 6.49 15.42
C LEU A 101 -0.71 7.08 14.51
N SER A 102 -1.23 6.27 13.60
CA SER A 102 -2.27 6.72 12.66
C SER A 102 -3.56 7.12 13.38
N PHE A 103 -3.97 6.39 14.40
CA PHE A 103 -5.16 6.71 15.18
C PHE A 103 -4.96 7.93 16.09
N ALA A 104 -3.76 8.13 16.62
CA ALA A 104 -3.42 9.33 17.38
C ALA A 104 -3.52 10.58 16.49
N ASP A 105 -2.94 10.54 15.28
CA ASP A 105 -3.07 11.64 14.32
C ASP A 105 -4.53 11.91 13.94
N GLN A 106 -5.33 10.88 13.69
CA GLN A 106 -6.75 11.03 13.39
C GLN A 106 -7.52 11.66 14.56
N ALA A 107 -7.23 11.26 15.80
CA ALA A 107 -7.87 11.82 16.98
C ALA A 107 -7.53 13.30 17.17
N LEU A 108 -6.25 13.65 17.04
CA LEU A 108 -5.80 15.05 17.14
C LEU A 108 -6.31 15.90 15.96
N ALA A 109 -6.42 15.32 14.78
CA ALA A 109 -7.03 15.98 13.62
C ALA A 109 -8.51 16.32 13.88
N ALA A 110 -9.27 15.38 14.43
CA ALA A 110 -10.66 15.59 14.79
C ALA A 110 -10.81 16.65 15.89
N GLU A 111 -9.94 16.64 16.88
CA GLU A 111 -9.90 17.68 17.93
C GLU A 111 -9.57 19.05 17.34
N PHE A 112 -8.55 19.15 16.49
CA PHE A 112 -8.16 20.39 15.82
C PHE A 112 -9.32 20.97 15.00
N LEU A 113 -9.97 20.16 14.18
CA LEU A 113 -11.12 20.55 13.37
C LEU A 113 -12.31 21.01 14.21
N SER A 114 -12.53 20.39 15.37
CA SER A 114 -13.61 20.81 16.28
C SER A 114 -13.37 22.17 16.89
N LYS A 115 -12.09 22.54 17.11
CA LYS A 115 -11.68 23.82 17.69
C LYS A 115 -11.49 24.93 16.64
N THR A 116 -11.12 24.53 15.43
CA THR A 116 -10.78 25.43 14.30
C THR A 116 -11.45 24.92 13.03
N PRO A 117 -12.79 24.97 12.94
CA PRO A 117 -13.48 24.50 11.75
C PRO A 117 -13.10 25.36 10.54
N PRO A 118 -12.83 24.75 9.37
CA PRO A 118 -12.59 25.50 8.14
C PRO A 118 -13.86 26.25 7.73
N THR A 119 -13.68 27.44 7.15
CA THR A 119 -14.80 28.25 6.62
C THR A 119 -15.28 27.75 5.26
N ASP A 120 -14.40 27.10 4.52
CA ASP A 120 -14.65 26.62 3.17
C ASP A 120 -14.38 25.12 3.05
N PRO A 121 -15.06 24.40 2.14
CA PRO A 121 -14.84 22.97 1.91
C PRO A 121 -13.55 22.76 1.09
N ILE A 122 -12.40 22.88 1.74
CA ILE A 122 -11.07 22.74 1.13
C ILE A 122 -10.30 21.57 1.76
N VAL A 123 -9.34 21.05 1.02
CA VAL A 123 -8.32 20.15 1.56
C VAL A 123 -7.14 21.00 2.04
N PHE A 124 -6.71 20.79 3.27
CA PHE A 124 -5.54 21.47 3.84
C PHE A 124 -4.72 20.52 4.70
N ASP A 125 -3.45 20.84 4.86
CA ASP A 125 -2.57 20.08 5.70
C ASP A 125 -2.81 20.42 7.18
N LEU A 126 -2.74 19.40 8.03
CA LEU A 126 -2.73 19.60 9.47
C LEU A 126 -1.44 20.33 9.91
N PRO A 127 -1.52 21.11 11.00
CA PRO A 127 -0.31 21.70 11.55
C PRO A 127 0.74 20.63 11.85
N GLN A 128 1.94 20.80 11.31
CA GLN A 128 3.07 19.86 11.51
C GLN A 128 3.38 19.62 12.99
N SER A 129 3.04 20.57 13.88
CA SER A 129 3.21 20.42 15.32
C SER A 129 2.38 19.27 15.92
N LEU A 130 1.25 18.90 15.32
CA LEU A 130 0.44 17.77 15.78
C LEU A 130 1.13 16.44 15.47
N ASP A 131 1.59 16.28 14.25
CA ASP A 131 2.36 15.12 13.82
C ASP A 131 3.65 14.93 14.62
N GLN A 132 4.37 16.04 14.87
CA GLN A 132 5.58 16.03 15.71
C GLN A 132 5.27 15.63 17.15
N GLU A 133 4.13 16.06 17.71
CA GLU A 133 3.75 15.68 19.08
C GLU A 133 3.41 14.19 19.19
N VAL A 134 2.71 13.62 18.21
CA VAL A 134 2.44 12.17 18.15
C VAL A 134 3.77 11.40 18.08
N ALA A 135 4.67 11.81 17.20
CA ALA A 135 5.99 11.17 17.07
C ALA A 135 6.80 11.27 18.37
N ARG A 136 6.82 12.43 19.03
CA ARG A 136 7.50 12.66 20.30
C ARG A 136 6.95 11.74 21.40
N LEU A 137 5.63 11.71 21.57
CA LEU A 137 4.97 10.86 22.58
C LEU A 137 5.24 9.38 22.33
N LYS A 138 5.24 8.96 21.06
CA LYS A 138 5.55 7.57 20.71
C LYS A 138 6.99 7.22 21.07
N LEU A 139 7.96 8.04 20.72
CA LEU A 139 9.37 7.81 21.08
C LEU A 139 9.56 7.75 22.59
N GLU A 140 8.95 8.69 23.34
CA GLU A 140 9.01 8.68 24.81
C GLU A 140 8.41 7.39 25.39
N SER A 141 7.30 6.88 24.84
CA SER A 141 6.66 5.65 25.30
C SER A 141 7.57 4.41 25.12
N GLU A 142 8.48 4.47 24.14
CA GLU A 142 9.48 3.44 23.86
C GLU A 142 10.82 3.69 24.61
N GLY A 143 10.89 4.76 25.43
CA GLY A 143 12.12 5.15 26.13
C GLY A 143 13.19 5.72 25.21
N ILE A 144 12.83 6.20 24.03
CA ILE A 144 13.74 6.78 23.04
C ILE A 144 13.68 8.30 23.15
N PHE A 145 14.83 8.92 23.38
CA PHE A 145 14.98 10.37 23.46
C PHE A 145 15.92 10.83 22.36
N ILE A 146 15.50 11.85 21.61
CA ILE A 146 16.28 12.46 20.54
C ILE A 146 16.60 13.91 20.91
N ASP A 147 17.76 14.38 20.49
CA ASP A 147 18.18 15.76 20.70
C ASP A 147 17.32 16.72 19.87
N SER A 148 17.09 17.92 20.43
CA SER A 148 16.50 19.02 19.68
C SER A 148 17.61 19.81 18.96
N PRO A 149 17.41 20.15 17.67
CA PRO A 149 18.36 20.98 16.95
C PRO A 149 18.56 22.34 17.65
N THR A 150 19.81 22.79 17.75
CA THR A 150 20.15 24.13 18.21
C THR A 150 19.62 25.20 17.26
N GLU A 151 19.50 26.44 17.70
CA GLU A 151 19.06 27.54 16.84
C GLU A 151 20.02 27.77 15.65
N GLU A 152 21.27 27.49 15.81
CA GLU A 152 22.27 27.52 14.72
C GLU A 152 22.00 26.42 13.70
N GLN A 153 21.73 25.20 14.15
CA GLN A 153 21.35 24.07 13.28
C GLN A 153 20.04 24.33 12.53
N LYS A 154 19.03 24.87 13.21
CA LYS A 154 17.75 25.24 12.57
C LYS A 154 17.95 26.30 11.49
N ARG A 155 18.78 27.32 11.78
CA ARG A 155 19.12 28.36 10.80
C ARG A 155 19.86 27.78 9.60
N TYR A 156 20.83 26.90 9.83
CA TYR A 156 21.56 26.23 8.77
C TYR A 156 20.62 25.40 7.86
N LEU A 157 19.75 24.60 8.45
CA LEU A 157 18.81 23.75 7.72
C LEU A 157 17.74 24.54 6.94
N SER A 158 17.46 25.78 7.35
CA SER A 158 16.50 26.66 6.67
C SER A 158 17.12 27.65 5.69
N SER A 159 18.46 27.66 5.56
CA SER A 159 19.19 28.55 4.65
C SER A 159 19.97 27.76 3.60
N TRP A 160 20.26 28.41 2.49
CA TRP A 160 21.13 27.90 1.42
C TRP A 160 22.47 28.64 1.35
N ASP A 161 22.67 29.63 2.25
CA ASP A 161 23.81 30.55 2.22
C ASP A 161 25.08 29.94 2.79
N ILE A 162 24.98 28.83 3.53
CA ILE A 162 26.08 28.19 4.24
C ILE A 162 26.14 26.74 3.78
N GLY A 163 27.18 26.40 3.08
CA GLY A 163 27.46 25.06 2.58
C GLY A 163 28.16 25.10 1.22
N THR A 164 28.90 24.06 0.91
CA THR A 164 29.56 23.85 -0.40
C THR A 164 28.71 22.98 -1.28
#